data_222643b689f803b86b24ab4178359943
#
_entry.id   222643b689f803b86b24ab4178359943
#
_cell.length_a   1.000
_cell.length_b   1.000
_cell.length_c   1.000
_cell.angle_alpha   90.00
_cell.angle_beta   90.00
_cell.angle_gamma   90.00
#
_symmetry.space_group_name_H-M   'P 1'
#
loop_
_entity.id
_entity.type
_entity.pdbx_description
1 polymer ?
#
loop_
_entity_poly.entity_id
_entity_poly.type
_entity_poly.pdbx_seq_one_letter_code
_entity_poly.pdbx_strand_id
1 'polypeptide(L)'
;MAERITSRTNPLMTHIRKLSASRSYREKAGEYLGDGVKLLEEAVRWGADLTCVVFTPGTALPAIPAGVRLVEIPRDVMASVSPMETPQGALFLARRPDTALPEVLSGRRYLALEGVQDPGNVGTILRSADAFEADGLILLPGCADPYGPKTVRASMGAVFRRPVWTCALGELLPRLREADLPLWGAALREDTADARAADLSRGVILIGSEGRGLSGEALAACGGTVKIPMSSRCESLNAAVAAAILLW
;
A
#
# COMPACT_ATOMS: atom_id res chain seq x y z
N MET A 1 -18.96 22.86 -13.51
CA MET A 1 -19.98 21.98 -14.14
C MET A 1 -19.29 20.66 -14.50
N ALA A 2 -19.90 19.50 -14.25
CA ALA A 2 -19.30 18.22 -14.62
C ALA A 2 -19.39 17.99 -16.14
N GLU A 3 -18.32 17.49 -16.74
CA GLU A 3 -18.31 17.02 -18.13
C GLU A 3 -19.08 15.70 -18.24
N ARG A 4 -19.78 15.45 -19.35
CA ARG A 4 -20.48 14.18 -19.56
C ARG A 4 -19.84 13.36 -20.66
N ILE A 5 -19.45 12.12 -20.35
CA ILE A 5 -18.88 11.16 -21.30
C ILE A 5 -19.77 9.92 -21.36
N THR A 6 -20.18 9.53 -22.56
CA THR A 6 -21.05 8.35 -22.79
C THR A 6 -20.35 7.23 -23.55
N SER A 7 -19.22 7.51 -24.18
CA SER A 7 -18.48 6.54 -24.99
C SER A 7 -17.50 5.70 -24.18
N ARG A 8 -17.60 4.39 -24.29
CA ARG A 8 -16.64 3.44 -23.71
C ARG A 8 -15.24 3.51 -24.35
N THR A 9 -15.12 4.10 -25.53
CA THR A 9 -13.86 4.27 -26.27
C THR A 9 -13.22 5.63 -26.05
N ASN A 10 -13.83 6.48 -25.22
CA ASN A 10 -13.25 7.77 -24.87
C ASN A 10 -11.81 7.59 -24.30
N PRO A 11 -10.87 8.49 -24.64
CA PRO A 11 -9.48 8.41 -24.15
C PRO A 11 -9.35 8.28 -22.62
N LEU A 12 -10.20 8.98 -21.85
CA LEU A 12 -10.22 8.85 -20.38
C LEU A 12 -10.59 7.43 -19.92
N MET A 13 -11.60 6.81 -20.57
CA MET A 13 -11.98 5.42 -20.24
C MET A 13 -10.85 4.44 -20.56
N THR A 14 -10.14 4.67 -21.66
CA THR A 14 -8.96 3.88 -22.02
C THR A 14 -7.83 4.07 -21.01
N HIS A 15 -7.60 5.30 -20.55
CA HIS A 15 -6.63 5.64 -19.54
C HIS A 15 -6.93 4.91 -18.19
N ILE A 16 -8.17 4.97 -17.72
CA ILE A 16 -8.62 4.30 -16.49
C ILE A 16 -8.36 2.78 -16.57
N ARG A 17 -8.72 2.13 -17.69
CA ARG A 17 -8.44 0.69 -17.87
C ARG A 17 -6.96 0.37 -17.81
N LYS A 18 -6.10 1.19 -18.41
CA LYS A 18 -4.65 1.01 -18.37
C LYS A 18 -4.08 1.22 -16.96
N LEU A 19 -4.56 2.22 -16.23
CA LEU A 19 -4.21 2.43 -14.82
C LEU A 19 -4.64 1.25 -13.95
N SER A 20 -5.82 0.69 -14.21
CA SER A 20 -6.31 -0.51 -13.51
C SER A 20 -5.42 -1.73 -13.76
N ALA A 21 -5.04 -1.97 -15.01
CA ALA A 21 -4.42 -3.22 -15.44
C ALA A 21 -2.89 -3.27 -15.29
N SER A 22 -2.17 -2.13 -15.41
CA SER A 22 -0.73 -2.13 -15.61
C SER A 22 0.03 -1.27 -14.61
N ARG A 23 0.94 -1.89 -13.84
CA ARG A 23 1.88 -1.21 -12.96
C ARG A 23 2.80 -0.26 -13.74
N SER A 24 3.41 -0.73 -14.81
CA SER A 24 4.32 0.09 -15.63
C SER A 24 3.61 1.30 -16.25
N TYR A 25 2.31 1.16 -16.57
CA TYR A 25 1.53 2.29 -17.04
C TYR A 25 1.27 3.32 -15.92
N ARG A 26 0.94 2.89 -14.69
CA ARG A 26 0.80 3.79 -13.54
C ARG A 26 2.09 4.55 -13.25
N GLU A 27 3.23 3.86 -13.28
CA GLU A 27 4.56 4.45 -13.09
C GLU A 27 4.86 5.50 -14.17
N LYS A 28 4.62 5.19 -15.44
CA LYS A 28 4.83 6.13 -16.56
C LYS A 28 3.86 7.30 -16.55
N ALA A 29 2.61 7.07 -16.21
CA ALA A 29 1.58 8.11 -16.15
C ALA A 29 1.72 9.00 -14.91
N GLY A 30 2.41 8.53 -13.86
CA GLY A 30 2.48 9.21 -12.57
C GLY A 30 1.13 9.30 -11.86
N GLU A 31 0.19 8.39 -12.20
CA GLU A 31 -1.16 8.38 -11.65
C GLU A 31 -1.60 6.97 -11.22
N TYR A 32 -2.56 6.93 -10.33
CA TYR A 32 -3.21 5.68 -9.92
C TYR A 32 -4.73 5.85 -9.80
N LEU A 33 -5.41 4.73 -9.71
CA LEU A 33 -6.87 4.63 -9.67
C LEU A 33 -7.34 4.22 -8.28
N GLY A 34 -8.30 4.98 -7.73
CA GLY A 34 -9.11 4.56 -6.59
C GLY A 34 -10.56 4.30 -7.00
N ASP A 35 -11.23 3.38 -6.31
CA ASP A 35 -12.61 2.98 -6.57
C ASP A 35 -13.45 3.04 -5.30
N GLY A 36 -14.58 3.72 -5.39
CA GLY A 36 -15.59 3.84 -4.34
C GLY A 36 -15.64 5.19 -3.64
N VAL A 37 -16.87 5.59 -3.27
CA VAL A 37 -17.14 6.88 -2.63
C VAL A 37 -16.43 7.01 -1.29
N LYS A 38 -16.44 5.96 -0.45
CA LYS A 38 -15.75 5.98 0.86
C LYS A 38 -14.25 6.19 0.74
N LEU A 39 -13.63 5.56 -0.27
CA LEU A 39 -12.20 5.75 -0.51
C LEU A 39 -11.91 7.15 -1.07
N LEU A 40 -12.81 7.70 -1.87
CA LEU A 40 -12.74 9.09 -2.35
C LEU A 40 -12.86 10.09 -1.18
N GLU A 41 -13.77 9.85 -0.22
CA GLU A 41 -13.88 10.66 1.01
C GLU A 41 -12.56 10.69 1.79
N GLU A 42 -11.92 9.54 1.97
CA GLU A 42 -10.61 9.45 2.60
C GLU A 42 -9.53 10.18 1.79
N ALA A 43 -9.52 10.02 0.46
CA ALA A 43 -8.57 10.73 -0.41
C ALA A 43 -8.71 12.26 -0.30
N VAL A 44 -9.94 12.78 -0.29
CA VAL A 44 -10.21 14.21 -0.09
C VAL A 44 -9.79 14.66 1.30
N ARG A 45 -10.19 13.90 2.33
CA ARG A 45 -9.90 14.23 3.74
C ARG A 45 -8.41 14.35 4.02
N TRP A 46 -7.61 13.51 3.41
CA TRP A 46 -6.17 13.44 3.65
C TRP A 46 -5.32 14.09 2.54
N GLY A 47 -5.96 14.89 1.69
CA GLY A 47 -5.27 15.74 0.73
C GLY A 47 -4.54 15.00 -0.38
N ALA A 48 -5.06 13.84 -0.83
CA ALA A 48 -4.54 13.18 -2.01
C ALA A 48 -4.62 14.12 -3.23
N ASP A 49 -3.59 14.14 -4.07
CA ASP A 49 -3.50 14.99 -5.26
C ASP A 49 -4.43 14.45 -6.36
N LEU A 50 -5.73 14.74 -6.22
CA LEU A 50 -6.76 14.28 -7.14
C LEU A 50 -6.66 15.03 -8.49
N THR A 51 -6.67 14.30 -9.59
CA THR A 51 -6.66 14.85 -10.95
C THR A 51 -8.03 14.76 -11.61
N CYS A 52 -8.80 13.70 -11.34
CA CYS A 52 -10.10 13.47 -11.93
C CYS A 52 -10.99 12.63 -11.01
N VAL A 53 -12.27 12.98 -10.94
CA VAL A 53 -13.32 12.15 -10.34
C VAL A 53 -14.34 11.80 -11.40
N VAL A 54 -14.60 10.51 -11.58
CA VAL A 54 -15.57 9.95 -12.52
C VAL A 54 -16.70 9.32 -11.72
N PHE A 55 -17.94 9.69 -12.00
CA PHE A 55 -19.08 9.24 -11.22
C PHE A 55 -20.33 8.97 -12.06
N THR A 56 -21.26 8.20 -11.50
CA THR A 56 -22.57 7.93 -12.14
C THR A 56 -23.65 8.87 -11.61
N PRO A 57 -24.70 9.15 -12.40
CA PRO A 57 -25.84 9.96 -11.94
C PRO A 57 -26.41 9.45 -10.62
N GLY A 58 -26.68 10.37 -9.70
CA GLY A 58 -27.23 10.08 -8.38
C GLY A 58 -26.22 9.64 -7.32
N THR A 59 -24.92 9.56 -7.66
CA THR A 59 -23.87 9.30 -6.67
C THR A 59 -23.65 10.55 -5.82
N ALA A 60 -23.76 10.41 -4.49
CA ALA A 60 -23.39 11.47 -3.54
C ALA A 60 -21.85 11.53 -3.46
N LEU A 61 -21.28 12.63 -3.94
CA LEU A 61 -19.84 12.88 -3.85
C LEU A 61 -19.51 13.70 -2.62
N PRO A 62 -18.34 13.52 -2.00
CA PRO A 62 -17.81 14.47 -1.02
C PRO A 62 -17.54 15.84 -1.67
N ALA A 63 -17.20 16.85 -0.86
CA ALA A 63 -16.76 18.15 -1.37
C ALA A 63 -15.41 18.00 -2.11
N ILE A 64 -15.47 17.97 -3.44
CA ILE A 64 -14.27 17.81 -4.26
C ILE A 64 -13.49 19.13 -4.34
N PRO A 65 -12.16 19.13 -4.15
CA PRO A 65 -11.32 20.31 -4.26
C PRO A 65 -11.46 21.02 -5.63
N ALA A 66 -11.32 22.35 -5.62
CA ALA A 66 -11.33 23.14 -6.84
C ALA A 66 -10.18 22.71 -7.78
N GLY A 67 -10.44 22.72 -9.08
CA GLY A 67 -9.45 22.32 -10.10
C GLY A 67 -9.46 20.83 -10.45
N VAL A 68 -10.10 19.96 -9.66
CA VAL A 68 -10.25 18.55 -9.99
C VAL A 68 -11.29 18.39 -11.10
N ARG A 69 -10.95 17.65 -12.15
CA ARG A 69 -11.85 17.37 -13.26
C ARG A 69 -13.00 16.46 -12.81
N LEU A 70 -14.25 16.87 -13.03
CA LEU A 70 -15.45 16.09 -12.70
C LEU A 70 -16.09 15.56 -13.98
N VAL A 71 -16.29 14.24 -14.04
CA VAL A 71 -16.84 13.56 -15.23
C VAL A 71 -17.98 12.64 -14.83
N GLU A 72 -19.17 12.93 -15.37
CA GLU A 72 -20.34 12.06 -15.25
C GLU A 72 -20.36 11.03 -16.38
N ILE A 73 -20.55 9.75 -16.04
CA ILE A 73 -20.66 8.64 -16.99
C ILE A 73 -21.88 7.76 -16.70
N PRO A 74 -22.50 7.14 -17.72
CA PRO A 74 -23.54 6.15 -17.52
C PRO A 74 -23.06 4.92 -16.72
N ARG A 75 -23.97 4.23 -16.05
CA ARG A 75 -23.66 3.03 -15.23
C ARG A 75 -23.00 1.90 -16.03
N ASP A 76 -23.41 1.71 -17.29
CA ASP A 76 -22.83 0.68 -18.17
C ASP A 76 -21.39 1.03 -18.60
N VAL A 77 -21.07 2.31 -18.73
CA VAL A 77 -19.71 2.78 -18.98
C VAL A 77 -18.87 2.58 -17.70
N MET A 78 -19.39 2.93 -16.51
CA MET A 78 -18.75 2.68 -15.23
C MET A 78 -18.40 1.20 -15.05
N ALA A 79 -19.34 0.30 -15.31
CA ALA A 79 -19.12 -1.15 -15.24
C ALA A 79 -18.02 -1.64 -16.18
N SER A 80 -17.77 -0.94 -17.29
CA SER A 80 -16.73 -1.30 -18.27
C SER A 80 -15.31 -0.86 -17.87
N VAL A 81 -15.15 0.01 -16.85
CA VAL A 81 -13.86 0.59 -16.45
C VAL A 81 -13.52 0.38 -14.98
N SER A 82 -14.50 0.11 -14.12
CA SER A 82 -14.26 -0.20 -12.71
C SER A 82 -13.53 -1.54 -12.57
N PRO A 83 -12.54 -1.63 -11.68
CA PRO A 83 -11.89 -2.89 -11.32
C PRO A 83 -12.78 -3.80 -10.44
N MET A 84 -13.98 -3.32 -10.07
CA MET A 84 -14.93 -4.02 -9.21
C MET A 84 -16.02 -4.69 -10.03
N GLU A 85 -16.42 -5.91 -9.64
CA GLU A 85 -17.59 -6.58 -10.21
C GLU A 85 -18.88 -5.76 -9.99
N THR A 86 -18.98 -5.13 -8.82
CA THR A 86 -20.09 -4.23 -8.48
C THR A 86 -19.54 -2.82 -8.21
N PRO A 87 -19.49 -1.94 -9.21
CA PRO A 87 -19.01 -0.57 -9.04
C PRO A 87 -19.82 0.22 -8.03
N GLN A 88 -19.15 1.00 -7.20
CA GLN A 88 -19.78 1.81 -6.14
C GLN A 88 -20.14 3.24 -6.60
N GLY A 89 -20.20 3.46 -7.89
CA GLY A 89 -20.67 4.70 -8.49
C GLY A 89 -19.64 5.82 -8.62
N ALA A 90 -18.45 5.69 -8.04
CA ALA A 90 -17.38 6.66 -8.19
C ALA A 90 -16.03 6.00 -8.40
N LEU A 91 -15.22 6.57 -9.29
CA LEU A 91 -13.79 6.32 -9.46
C LEU A 91 -13.05 7.64 -9.34
N PHE A 92 -11.79 7.61 -8.96
CA PHE A 92 -10.95 8.79 -8.98
C PHE A 92 -9.53 8.47 -9.44
N LEU A 93 -8.90 9.44 -10.06
CA LEU A 93 -7.50 9.44 -10.41
C LEU A 93 -6.76 10.39 -9.48
N ALA A 94 -5.61 9.98 -9.00
CA ALA A 94 -4.74 10.81 -8.18
C ALA A 94 -3.29 10.68 -8.65
N ARG A 95 -2.50 11.72 -8.48
CA ARG A 95 -1.06 11.66 -8.73
C ARG A 95 -0.40 10.71 -7.75
N ARG A 96 0.50 9.92 -8.28
CA ARG A 96 1.30 8.99 -7.48
C ARG A 96 2.36 9.78 -6.71
N PRO A 97 2.43 9.64 -5.38
CA PRO A 97 3.53 10.23 -4.61
C PRO A 97 4.89 9.65 -5.04
N ASP A 98 5.94 10.37 -4.75
CA ASP A 98 7.29 9.82 -4.86
C ASP A 98 7.45 8.65 -3.88
N THR A 99 8.01 7.56 -4.38
CA THR A 99 8.25 6.34 -3.60
C THR A 99 9.74 6.08 -3.38
N ALA A 100 10.62 7.00 -3.73
CA ALA A 100 12.04 6.89 -3.41
C ALA A 100 12.24 6.90 -1.88
N LEU A 101 13.15 6.04 -1.39
CA LEU A 101 13.50 6.05 0.02
C LEU A 101 14.16 7.39 0.37
N PRO A 102 13.71 8.11 1.42
CA PRO A 102 14.30 9.40 1.79
C PRO A 102 15.74 9.24 2.24
N GLU A 103 16.52 10.31 2.11
CA GLU A 103 17.92 10.33 2.58
C GLU A 103 18.01 10.11 4.08
N VAL A 104 17.05 10.62 4.85
CA VAL A 104 16.99 10.51 6.30
C VAL A 104 15.67 9.86 6.73
N LEU A 105 15.76 8.77 7.47
CA LEU A 105 14.61 8.16 8.15
C LEU A 105 14.44 8.84 9.52
N SER A 106 13.51 9.76 9.61
CA SER A 106 13.29 10.59 10.82
C SER A 106 12.35 9.96 11.85
N GLY A 107 11.65 8.87 11.50
CA GLY A 107 10.74 8.15 12.38
C GLY A 107 11.45 7.14 13.28
N ARG A 108 10.66 6.48 14.10
CA ARG A 108 11.15 5.51 15.09
C ARG A 108 10.84 4.06 14.71
N ARG A 109 9.69 3.81 14.09
CA ARG A 109 9.20 2.45 13.82
C ARG A 109 8.63 2.32 12.42
N TYR A 110 9.18 1.39 11.65
CA TYR A 110 8.77 1.13 10.28
C TYR A 110 8.47 -0.35 10.07
N LEU A 111 7.67 -0.63 9.07
CA LEU A 111 7.60 -1.97 8.47
C LEU A 111 8.38 -2.01 7.17
N ALA A 112 9.05 -3.13 6.92
CA ALA A 112 9.60 -3.46 5.61
C ALA A 112 9.03 -4.80 5.12
N LEU A 113 8.80 -4.93 3.83
CA LEU A 113 8.29 -6.16 3.22
C LEU A 113 9.24 -6.65 2.14
N GLU A 114 9.52 -7.95 2.12
CA GLU A 114 10.30 -8.60 1.09
C GLU A 114 9.46 -9.66 0.37
N GLY A 115 9.18 -9.45 -0.93
CA GLY A 115 8.50 -10.44 -1.76
C GLY A 115 7.04 -10.73 -1.40
N VAL A 116 6.36 -9.85 -0.68
CA VAL A 116 4.92 -9.98 -0.38
C VAL A 116 4.12 -9.65 -1.64
N GLN A 117 3.67 -10.70 -2.34
CA GLN A 117 3.10 -10.60 -3.69
C GLN A 117 1.59 -10.36 -3.72
N ASP A 118 0.85 -10.72 -2.66
CA ASP A 118 -0.59 -10.46 -2.63
C ASP A 118 -0.87 -8.98 -2.34
N PRO A 119 -1.56 -8.26 -3.27
CA PRO A 119 -1.87 -6.84 -3.07
C PRO A 119 -2.86 -6.60 -1.92
N GLY A 120 -3.67 -7.60 -1.56
CA GLY A 120 -4.55 -7.53 -0.39
C GLY A 120 -3.73 -7.51 0.90
N ASN A 121 -2.68 -8.35 1.00
CA ASN A 121 -1.78 -8.36 2.15
C ASN A 121 -1.01 -7.05 2.27
N VAL A 122 -0.41 -6.54 1.17
CA VAL A 122 0.30 -5.25 1.20
C VAL A 122 -0.63 -4.12 1.66
N GLY A 123 -1.86 -4.04 1.14
CA GLY A 123 -2.83 -3.03 1.56
C GLY A 123 -3.27 -3.18 3.02
N THR A 124 -3.48 -4.42 3.49
CA THR A 124 -3.86 -4.70 4.88
C THR A 124 -2.70 -4.39 5.84
N ILE A 125 -1.46 -4.69 5.45
CA ILE A 125 -0.26 -4.34 6.22
C ILE A 125 -0.14 -2.82 6.35
N LEU A 126 -0.33 -2.09 5.25
CA LEU A 126 -0.31 -0.63 5.28
C LEU A 126 -1.40 -0.06 6.21
N ARG A 127 -2.59 -0.65 6.21
CA ARG A 127 -3.66 -0.30 7.15
C ARG A 127 -3.26 -0.57 8.60
N SER A 128 -2.60 -1.69 8.88
CA SER A 128 -2.10 -2.00 10.23
C SER A 128 -0.98 -1.04 10.64
N ALA A 129 -0.06 -0.71 9.72
CA ALA A 129 0.98 0.28 9.94
C ALA A 129 0.41 1.64 10.32
N ASP A 130 -0.67 2.06 9.65
CA ASP A 130 -1.38 3.29 9.99
C ASP A 130 -2.08 3.22 11.36
N ALA A 131 -2.77 2.11 11.65
CA ALA A 131 -3.50 1.91 12.88
C ALA A 131 -2.60 1.86 14.13
N PHE A 132 -1.38 1.34 14.00
CA PHE A 132 -0.38 1.24 15.07
C PHE A 132 0.72 2.29 14.97
N GLU A 133 0.49 3.36 14.23
CA GLU A 133 1.33 4.55 14.13
C GLU A 133 2.78 4.26 13.69
N ALA A 134 2.99 3.25 12.83
CA ALA A 134 4.28 3.10 12.18
C ALA A 134 4.53 4.30 11.24
N ASP A 135 5.78 4.76 11.19
CA ASP A 135 6.16 5.97 10.45
C ASP A 135 6.14 5.80 8.92
N GLY A 136 6.13 4.57 8.44
CA GLY A 136 6.00 4.27 7.01
C GLY A 136 6.14 2.78 6.69
N LEU A 137 5.90 2.46 5.42
CA LEU A 137 6.05 1.12 4.85
C LEU A 137 7.13 1.13 3.78
N ILE A 138 8.10 0.24 3.87
CA ILE A 138 9.20 0.07 2.93
C ILE A 138 8.99 -1.23 2.15
N LEU A 139 8.94 -1.16 0.83
CA LEU A 139 8.77 -2.33 -0.03
C LEU A 139 10.10 -2.67 -0.70
N LEU A 140 10.65 -3.83 -0.36
CA LEU A 140 11.78 -4.42 -1.07
C LEU A 140 11.30 -5.13 -2.35
N PRO A 141 12.21 -5.55 -3.23
CA PRO A 141 11.84 -6.19 -4.49
C PRO A 141 10.89 -7.38 -4.31
N GLY A 142 10.04 -7.61 -5.31
CA GLY A 142 9.08 -8.71 -5.33
C GLY A 142 7.74 -8.43 -4.67
N CYS A 143 7.55 -7.27 -4.05
CA CYS A 143 6.26 -6.88 -3.46
C CYS A 143 5.24 -6.40 -4.51
N ALA A 144 3.96 -6.56 -4.18
CA ALA A 144 2.88 -6.01 -4.97
C ALA A 144 2.97 -4.48 -5.05
N ASP A 145 2.39 -3.92 -6.12
CA ASP A 145 2.35 -2.46 -6.30
C ASP A 145 1.47 -1.80 -5.23
N PRO A 146 2.01 -0.87 -4.43
CA PRO A 146 1.24 -0.17 -3.39
C PRO A 146 0.11 0.70 -3.97
N TYR A 147 0.24 1.14 -5.22
CA TYR A 147 -0.76 1.94 -5.93
C TYR A 147 -1.60 1.12 -6.92
N GLY A 148 -1.51 -0.20 -6.89
CA GLY A 148 -2.43 -1.08 -7.58
C GLY A 148 -3.85 -0.99 -7.00
N PRO A 149 -4.94 -1.03 -7.81
CA PRO A 149 -6.31 -0.81 -7.33
C PRO A 149 -6.72 -1.73 -6.17
N LYS A 150 -6.26 -2.98 -6.17
CA LYS A 150 -6.53 -3.94 -5.08
C LYS A 150 -5.81 -3.54 -3.79
N THR A 151 -4.56 -3.06 -3.87
CA THR A 151 -3.80 -2.59 -2.71
C THR A 151 -4.40 -1.31 -2.13
N VAL A 152 -4.67 -0.32 -2.98
CA VAL A 152 -5.29 0.96 -2.60
C VAL A 152 -6.61 0.72 -1.87
N ARG A 153 -7.46 -0.16 -2.40
CA ARG A 153 -8.71 -0.54 -1.75
C ARG A 153 -8.50 -1.24 -0.41
N ALA A 154 -7.61 -2.23 -0.35
CA ALA A 154 -7.33 -2.98 0.87
C ALA A 154 -6.74 -2.11 1.98
N SER A 155 -6.05 -1.02 1.64
CA SER A 155 -5.48 -0.08 2.60
C SER A 155 -6.53 0.73 3.36
N MET A 156 -7.78 0.78 2.87
CA MET A 156 -8.87 1.56 3.47
C MET A 156 -8.47 3.02 3.77
N GLY A 157 -7.74 3.64 2.83
CA GLY A 157 -7.28 5.04 2.94
C GLY A 157 -5.93 5.22 3.64
N ALA A 158 -5.32 4.18 4.24
CA ALA A 158 -3.99 4.29 4.84
C ALA A 158 -2.92 4.75 3.83
N VAL A 159 -3.10 4.44 2.55
CA VAL A 159 -2.23 4.88 1.45
C VAL A 159 -2.16 6.41 1.28
N PHE A 160 -3.12 7.15 1.82
CA PHE A 160 -3.14 8.62 1.83
C PHE A 160 -2.53 9.22 3.10
N ARG A 161 -2.30 8.41 4.14
CA ARG A 161 -1.86 8.84 5.47
C ARG A 161 -0.42 8.45 5.78
N ARG A 162 0.02 7.33 5.24
CA ARG A 162 1.36 6.78 5.53
C ARG A 162 2.20 6.75 4.28
N PRO A 163 3.47 7.19 4.34
CA PRO A 163 4.37 7.10 3.22
C PRO A 163 4.68 5.63 2.91
N VAL A 164 4.81 5.34 1.61
CA VAL A 164 5.23 4.04 1.11
C VAL A 164 6.43 4.24 0.20
N TRP A 165 7.54 3.63 0.53
CA TRP A 165 8.77 3.71 -0.23
C TRP A 165 9.13 2.38 -0.85
N THR A 166 9.90 2.43 -1.93
CA THR A 166 10.43 1.24 -2.62
C THR A 166 11.93 1.39 -2.78
N CYS A 167 12.70 0.39 -2.36
CA CYS A 167 14.15 0.40 -2.50
C CYS A 167 14.71 -1.04 -2.54
N ALA A 168 15.96 -1.19 -2.92
CA ALA A 168 16.70 -2.42 -2.70
C ALA A 168 17.19 -2.53 -1.25
N LEU A 169 17.46 -3.76 -0.78
CA LEU A 169 18.00 -3.97 0.57
C LEU A 169 19.32 -3.20 0.77
N GLY A 170 20.20 -3.20 -0.25
CA GLY A 170 21.47 -2.47 -0.21
C GLY A 170 21.33 -0.94 -0.07
N GLU A 171 20.19 -0.37 -0.49
CA GLU A 171 19.87 1.05 -0.30
C GLU A 171 19.29 1.33 1.09
N LEU A 172 18.53 0.38 1.63
CA LEU A 172 17.92 0.49 2.96
C LEU A 172 18.96 0.44 4.08
N LEU A 173 19.89 -0.51 4.03
CA LEU A 173 20.83 -0.77 5.13
C LEU A 173 21.71 0.44 5.52
N PRO A 174 22.26 1.25 4.60
CA PRO A 174 22.95 2.48 4.98
C PRO A 174 22.04 3.47 5.72
N ARG A 175 20.81 3.64 5.29
CA ARG A 175 19.84 4.57 5.93
C ARG A 175 19.48 4.12 7.35
N LEU A 176 19.36 2.81 7.57
CA LEU A 176 19.12 2.28 8.92
C LEU A 176 20.29 2.53 9.85
N ARG A 177 21.53 2.36 9.36
CA ARG A 177 22.75 2.64 10.15
C ARG A 177 22.86 4.12 10.50
N GLU A 178 22.63 5.01 9.56
CA GLU A 178 22.66 6.46 9.77
C GLU A 178 21.59 6.91 10.78
N ALA A 179 20.39 6.29 10.75
CA ALA A 179 19.30 6.58 11.67
C ALA A 179 19.40 5.81 13.01
N ASP A 180 20.41 4.96 13.18
CA ASP A 180 20.56 4.05 14.32
C ASP A 180 19.28 3.20 14.56
N LEU A 181 18.68 2.68 13.49
CA LEU A 181 17.46 1.86 13.54
C LEU A 181 17.83 0.38 13.38
N PRO A 182 17.56 -0.47 14.39
CA PRO A 182 17.75 -1.91 14.26
C PRO A 182 16.80 -2.51 13.22
N LEU A 183 17.28 -3.50 12.48
CA LEU A 183 16.47 -4.30 11.55
C LEU A 183 16.13 -5.64 12.21
N TRP A 184 14.86 -5.89 12.43
CA TRP A 184 14.32 -7.12 12.99
C TRP A 184 13.67 -7.97 11.89
N GLY A 185 14.13 -9.21 11.71
CA GLY A 185 13.54 -10.14 10.75
C GLY A 185 12.43 -10.98 11.38
N ALA A 186 11.23 -10.96 10.83
CA ALA A 186 10.19 -11.91 11.22
C ALA A 186 10.49 -13.30 10.63
N ALA A 187 10.94 -14.24 11.47
CA ALA A 187 11.39 -15.56 11.01
C ALA A 187 11.11 -16.63 12.06
N LEU A 188 11.01 -17.89 11.62
CA LEU A 188 10.85 -19.08 12.48
C LEU A 188 12.16 -19.86 12.51
N ARG A 189 13.12 -19.43 13.34
CA ARG A 189 14.44 -20.06 13.52
C ARG A 189 14.62 -20.46 14.98
N GLU A 190 15.59 -21.33 15.26
CA GLU A 190 15.89 -21.78 16.62
C GLU A 190 16.39 -20.65 17.51
N ASP A 191 17.21 -19.75 16.95
CA ASP A 191 17.85 -18.60 17.62
C ASP A 191 16.96 -17.34 17.67
N THR A 192 15.67 -17.47 17.33
CA THR A 192 14.76 -16.34 17.18
C THR A 192 14.10 -15.96 18.50
N ALA A 193 14.15 -14.66 18.84
CA ALA A 193 13.53 -14.13 20.05
C ALA A 193 12.00 -14.25 20.01
N ASP A 194 11.37 -14.44 21.17
CA ASP A 194 9.93 -14.35 21.32
C ASP A 194 9.48 -12.90 21.16
N ALA A 195 8.49 -12.65 20.29
CA ALA A 195 7.96 -11.30 20.04
C ALA A 195 7.46 -10.59 21.31
N ARG A 196 7.02 -11.34 22.32
CA ARG A 196 6.54 -10.79 23.59
C ARG A 196 7.68 -10.28 24.48
N ALA A 197 8.91 -10.71 24.23
CA ALA A 197 10.11 -10.34 25.00
C ALA A 197 11.02 -9.37 24.22
N ALA A 198 10.82 -9.21 22.91
CA ALA A 198 11.61 -8.31 22.08
C ALA A 198 11.10 -6.87 22.19
N ASP A 199 12.01 -5.91 22.30
CA ASP A 199 11.65 -4.49 22.19
C ASP A 199 11.57 -4.09 20.71
N LEU A 200 10.34 -4.03 20.20
CA LEU A 200 10.02 -3.62 18.84
C LEU A 200 9.48 -2.17 18.77
N SER A 201 9.63 -1.40 19.83
CA SER A 201 9.16 -0.01 19.90
C SER A 201 9.95 0.95 19.00
N ARG A 202 11.17 0.53 18.59
CA ARG A 202 12.06 1.27 17.71
C ARG A 202 12.74 0.32 16.72
N GLY A 203 12.81 0.73 15.45
CA GLY A 203 13.48 -0.04 14.41
C GLY A 203 12.58 -0.36 13.21
N VAL A 204 13.03 -1.27 12.40
CA VAL A 204 12.31 -1.76 11.22
C VAL A 204 12.01 -3.24 11.40
N ILE A 205 10.75 -3.61 11.27
CA ILE A 205 10.31 -5.01 11.28
C ILE A 205 10.18 -5.45 9.82
N LEU A 206 11.02 -6.40 9.41
CA LEU A 206 11.06 -6.95 8.06
C LEU A 206 10.26 -8.25 8.00
N ILE A 207 9.27 -8.27 7.11
CA ILE A 207 8.36 -9.40 6.90
C ILE A 207 8.59 -9.96 5.51
N GLY A 208 8.80 -11.27 5.43
CA GLY A 208 9.03 -11.99 4.17
C GLY A 208 7.76 -12.45 3.49
N SER A 209 7.91 -13.06 2.31
CA SER A 209 6.81 -13.64 1.54
C SER A 209 6.19 -14.83 2.26
N GLU A 210 4.90 -15.08 1.98
CA GLU A 210 4.11 -16.13 2.62
C GLU A 210 4.67 -17.55 2.38
N GLY A 211 5.29 -17.79 1.22
CA GLY A 211 5.77 -19.13 0.85
C GLY A 211 7.25 -19.39 1.16
N ARG A 212 8.10 -18.34 1.15
CA ARG A 212 9.55 -18.48 1.28
C ARG A 212 10.13 -17.80 2.52
N GLY A 213 9.35 -16.96 3.19
CA GLY A 213 9.86 -16.12 4.28
C GLY A 213 10.83 -15.06 3.76
N LEU A 214 11.80 -14.71 4.57
CA LEU A 214 12.89 -13.79 4.25
C LEU A 214 14.00 -14.50 3.47
N SER A 215 14.65 -13.79 2.56
CA SER A 215 15.84 -14.29 1.87
C SER A 215 17.01 -14.48 2.84
N GLY A 216 18.00 -15.30 2.45
CA GLY A 216 19.22 -15.46 3.22
C GLY A 216 20.01 -14.15 3.39
N GLU A 217 20.00 -13.29 2.36
CA GLU A 217 20.62 -11.96 2.40
C GLU A 217 19.91 -11.06 3.43
N ALA A 218 18.59 -11.02 3.40
CA ALA A 218 17.78 -10.23 4.33
C ALA A 218 17.97 -10.71 5.78
N LEU A 219 17.99 -12.03 6.02
CA LEU A 219 18.23 -12.62 7.33
C LEU A 219 19.64 -12.30 7.86
N ALA A 220 20.66 -12.35 7.02
CA ALA A 220 22.02 -12.00 7.40
C ALA A 220 22.19 -10.51 7.72
N ALA A 221 21.38 -9.65 7.13
CA ALA A 221 21.39 -8.21 7.39
C ALA A 221 20.65 -7.81 8.67
N CYS A 222 19.79 -8.67 9.22
CA CYS A 222 19.06 -8.40 10.46
C CYS A 222 19.99 -8.41 11.67
N GLY A 223 19.82 -7.42 12.55
CA GLY A 223 20.47 -7.41 13.86
C GLY A 223 19.90 -8.45 14.84
N GLY A 224 18.73 -8.98 14.56
CA GLY A 224 18.07 -10.06 15.29
C GLY A 224 16.84 -10.54 14.54
N THR A 225 16.33 -11.71 14.94
CA THR A 225 15.08 -12.26 14.42
C THR A 225 14.04 -12.39 15.53
N VAL A 226 12.77 -12.25 15.15
CA VAL A 226 11.63 -12.30 16.06
C VAL A 226 10.58 -13.26 15.53
N LYS A 227 9.98 -14.05 16.42
CA LYS A 227 8.87 -14.96 16.10
C LYS A 227 7.66 -14.71 16.99
N ILE A 228 6.49 -14.85 16.41
CA ILE A 228 5.23 -14.91 17.12
C ILE A 228 5.07 -16.34 17.65
N PRO A 229 4.96 -16.57 18.97
CA PRO A 229 4.74 -17.90 19.51
C PRO A 229 3.40 -18.48 19.01
N MET A 230 3.46 -19.67 18.45
CA MET A 230 2.31 -20.36 17.87
C MET A 230 2.27 -21.82 18.34
N SER A 231 1.10 -22.45 18.23
CA SER A 231 0.98 -23.89 18.37
C SER A 231 1.83 -24.63 17.34
N SER A 232 2.45 -25.74 17.73
CA SER A 232 3.21 -26.62 16.82
C SER A 232 2.41 -27.18 15.64
N ARG A 233 1.08 -27.02 15.66
CA ARG A 233 0.18 -27.38 14.55
C ARG A 233 0.09 -26.33 13.45
N CYS A 234 0.66 -25.14 13.68
CA CYS A 234 0.62 -24.00 12.76
C CYS A 234 2.03 -23.70 12.27
N GLU A 235 2.24 -23.78 10.96
CA GLU A 235 3.56 -23.53 10.37
C GLU A 235 3.84 -22.02 10.19
N SER A 236 2.80 -21.21 9.93
CA SER A 236 2.94 -19.77 9.70
C SER A 236 1.61 -19.05 9.89
N LEU A 237 1.67 -17.72 9.94
CA LEU A 237 0.52 -16.83 9.87
C LEU A 237 0.50 -16.10 8.51
N ASN A 238 -0.67 -15.65 8.12
CA ASN A 238 -0.79 -14.69 7.02
C ASN A 238 0.09 -13.47 7.30
N ALA A 239 0.80 -12.95 6.28
CA ALA A 239 1.76 -11.87 6.41
C ALA A 239 1.15 -10.60 7.04
N ALA A 240 -0.10 -10.26 6.71
CA ALA A 240 -0.77 -9.10 7.28
C ALA A 240 -1.16 -9.30 8.75
N VAL A 241 -1.51 -10.53 9.13
CA VAL A 241 -1.76 -10.87 10.55
C VAL A 241 -0.47 -10.80 11.35
N ALA A 242 0.62 -11.37 10.82
CA ALA A 242 1.93 -11.30 11.47
C ALA A 242 2.39 -9.85 11.64
N ALA A 243 2.25 -9.02 10.61
CA ALA A 243 2.57 -7.59 10.67
C ALA A 243 1.79 -6.88 11.79
N ALA A 244 0.49 -7.12 11.89
CA ALA A 244 -0.36 -6.49 12.89
C ALA A 244 0.04 -6.90 14.32
N ILE A 245 0.35 -8.17 14.56
CA ILE A 245 0.76 -8.67 15.88
C ILE A 245 2.13 -8.10 16.29
N LEU A 246 3.08 -8.01 15.35
CA LEU A 246 4.42 -7.46 15.64
C LEU A 246 4.43 -5.94 15.82
N LEU A 247 3.40 -5.24 15.35
CA LEU A 247 3.20 -3.82 15.59
C LEU A 247 2.45 -3.53 16.90
N TRP A 248 1.63 -4.47 17.34
CA TRP A 248 0.88 -4.33 18.60
C TRP A 248 1.80 -4.44 19.81
#